data_876d45b46f0d6688c2f6dd5f94ff1904
#
_entry.id   876d45b46f0d6688c2f6dd5f94ff1904
#
_cell.length_a   1.000
_cell.length_b   1.000
_cell.length_c   1.000
_cell.angle_alpha   90.00
_cell.angle_beta   90.00
_cell.angle_gamma   90.00
#
_symmetry.space_group_name_H-M   'P 1'
#
loop_
_entity.id
_entity.type
_entity.pdbx_description
1 polymer ?
#
loop_
_entity_poly.entity_id
_entity_poly.type
_entity_poly.pdbx_seq_one_letter_code
_entity_poly.pdbx_strand_id
1 'polypeptide(L)'
;GGIRGEKSTAYMKEQGYEEVYHLEGGILKYLEEVPREESLWEGECFVFDNRVSIKHGLEEGSYDQCYGCRWPITDDDKKSKNYIKGICCSRCFNNISKEKKTRSAERQKQIDLAEKRGRKHIAINIEEARNNSSEEKNRSLKNKNSC
;
A
#
# COMPACT_ATOMS: atom_id res chain seq x y z
N GLY A 1 -6.93 -18.87 4.73
CA GLY A 1 -6.19 -18.63 5.97
C GLY A 1 -4.81 -18.08 5.68
N GLY A 2 -4.32 -17.19 6.54
CA GLY A 2 -3.00 -16.61 6.34
C GLY A 2 -1.91 -17.54 6.92
N ILE A 3 -0.83 -17.75 6.18
CA ILE A 3 0.36 -18.53 6.60
C ILE A 3 0.85 -18.12 8.01
N ARG A 4 0.68 -16.85 8.39
CA ARG A 4 1.05 -16.34 9.72
C ARG A 4 0.10 -16.84 10.81
N GLY A 5 -1.20 -16.99 10.52
CA GLY A 5 -2.18 -17.56 11.43
C GLY A 5 -1.83 -19.00 11.79
N GLU A 6 -1.54 -19.84 10.80
CA GLU A 6 -1.15 -21.24 11.00
C GLU A 6 0.12 -21.37 11.85
N LYS A 7 1.15 -20.56 11.57
CA LYS A 7 2.38 -20.55 12.37
C LYS A 7 2.15 -20.10 13.82
N SER A 8 1.33 -19.07 14.03
CA SER A 8 1.08 -18.57 15.39
C SER A 8 0.24 -19.55 16.20
N THR A 9 -0.76 -20.20 15.61
CA THR A 9 -1.56 -21.22 16.31
C THR A 9 -0.74 -22.47 16.64
N ALA A 10 0.13 -22.92 15.73
CA ALA A 10 1.06 -24.01 15.99
C ALA A 10 2.00 -23.67 17.17
N TYR A 11 2.60 -22.47 17.14
CA TYR A 11 3.46 -22.01 18.22
C TYR A 11 2.72 -21.93 19.57
N MET A 12 1.49 -21.44 19.61
CA MET A 12 0.70 -21.38 20.85
C MET A 12 0.42 -22.77 21.41
N LYS A 13 0.12 -23.76 20.56
CA LYS A 13 -0.05 -25.16 21.00
C LYS A 13 1.23 -25.73 21.58
N GLU A 14 2.39 -25.47 20.96
CA GLU A 14 3.71 -25.87 21.49
C GLU A 14 4.00 -25.24 22.87
N GLN A 15 3.46 -24.02 23.16
CA GLN A 15 3.58 -23.36 24.45
C GLN A 15 2.59 -23.90 25.52
N GLY A 16 1.80 -24.93 25.19
CA GLY A 16 0.90 -25.58 26.12
C GLY A 16 -0.52 -24.99 26.19
N TYR A 17 -0.89 -24.13 25.27
CA TYR A 17 -2.28 -23.66 25.18
C TYR A 17 -3.14 -24.74 24.51
N GLU A 18 -4.12 -25.28 25.20
CA GLU A 18 -4.98 -26.35 24.69
C GLU A 18 -6.04 -25.84 23.73
N GLU A 19 -6.67 -24.71 24.06
CA GLU A 19 -7.74 -24.09 23.27
C GLU A 19 -7.16 -23.01 22.34
N VAL A 20 -6.71 -23.42 21.16
CA VAL A 20 -6.21 -22.50 20.12
C VAL A 20 -7.01 -22.68 18.86
N TYR A 21 -7.72 -21.65 18.48
CA TYR A 21 -8.60 -21.62 17.32
C TYR A 21 -7.99 -20.79 16.18
N HIS A 22 -8.40 -21.11 14.97
CA HIS A 22 -8.03 -20.40 13.77
C HIS A 22 -9.29 -19.98 13.02
N LEU A 23 -9.36 -18.71 12.66
CA LEU A 23 -10.50 -18.18 11.91
C LEU A 23 -10.47 -18.72 10.48
N GLU A 24 -11.48 -19.51 10.09
CA GLU A 24 -11.58 -20.06 8.75
C GLU A 24 -11.73 -18.94 7.70
N GLY A 25 -10.88 -18.97 6.66
CA GLY A 25 -10.82 -17.90 5.66
C GLY A 25 -10.12 -16.62 6.12
N GLY A 26 -9.77 -16.52 7.42
CA GLY A 26 -9.08 -15.37 7.99
C GLY A 26 -9.98 -14.16 8.16
N ILE A 27 -9.38 -13.04 8.60
CA ILE A 27 -10.11 -11.81 8.93
C ILE A 27 -10.82 -11.18 7.72
N LEU A 28 -10.29 -11.32 6.53
CA LEU A 28 -10.92 -10.74 5.33
C LEU A 28 -12.27 -11.40 5.04
N LYS A 29 -12.33 -12.73 5.10
CA LYS A 29 -13.58 -13.47 4.94
C LYS A 29 -14.59 -13.12 6.04
N TYR A 30 -14.13 -12.97 7.28
CA TYR A 30 -14.97 -12.53 8.38
C TYR A 30 -15.59 -11.15 8.11
N LEU A 31 -14.78 -10.17 7.67
CA LEU A 31 -15.25 -8.81 7.38
C LEU A 31 -16.17 -8.74 6.15
N GLU A 32 -16.12 -9.73 5.28
CA GLU A 32 -16.96 -9.85 4.09
C GLU A 32 -18.30 -10.50 4.41
N GLU A 33 -18.30 -11.61 5.18
CA GLU A 33 -19.46 -12.48 5.36
C GLU A 33 -20.30 -12.16 6.60
N VAL A 34 -19.65 -11.68 7.69
CA VAL A 34 -20.38 -11.40 8.95
C VAL A 34 -21.05 -10.03 8.85
N PRO A 35 -22.37 -9.93 9.06
CA PRO A 35 -23.06 -8.64 9.09
C PRO A 35 -22.47 -7.69 10.13
N ARG A 36 -22.49 -6.39 9.84
CA ARG A 36 -21.89 -5.38 10.73
C ARG A 36 -22.49 -5.39 12.12
N GLU A 37 -23.77 -5.67 12.24
CA GLU A 37 -24.53 -5.73 13.50
C GLU A 37 -24.13 -6.91 14.38
N GLU A 38 -23.60 -7.97 13.76
CA GLU A 38 -23.15 -9.19 14.45
C GLU A 38 -21.63 -9.24 14.63
N SER A 39 -20.93 -8.31 14.00
CA SER A 39 -19.47 -8.29 14.01
C SER A 39 -18.92 -7.82 15.35
N LEU A 40 -17.99 -8.59 15.89
CA LEU A 40 -17.19 -8.22 17.07
C LEU A 40 -15.90 -7.45 16.69
N TRP A 41 -15.68 -7.19 15.41
CA TRP A 41 -14.51 -6.45 14.94
C TRP A 41 -14.72 -4.95 15.03
N GLU A 42 -13.79 -4.27 15.69
CA GLU A 42 -13.73 -2.82 15.77
C GLU A 42 -12.49 -2.28 15.05
N GLY A 43 -12.64 -1.13 14.37
CA GLY A 43 -11.54 -0.46 13.68
C GLY A 43 -11.32 -0.94 12.24
N GLU A 44 -10.08 -0.82 11.78
CA GLU A 44 -9.68 -1.12 10.41
C GLU A 44 -8.63 -2.23 10.38
N CYS A 45 -8.73 -3.11 9.38
CA CYS A 45 -7.79 -4.20 9.18
C CYS A 45 -6.69 -3.77 8.19
N PHE A 46 -5.42 -3.88 8.60
CA PHE A 46 -4.29 -3.62 7.71
C PHE A 46 -4.20 -4.67 6.62
N VAL A 47 -4.06 -4.22 5.38
CA VAL A 47 -3.84 -5.07 4.19
C VAL A 47 -2.53 -4.70 3.50
N PHE A 48 -1.94 -5.66 2.78
CA PHE A 48 -0.64 -5.48 2.12
C PHE A 48 -0.76 -5.02 0.66
N ASP A 49 -1.88 -4.41 0.31
CA ASP A 49 -2.11 -3.83 -1.02
C ASP A 49 -2.22 -2.29 -0.96
N ASN A 50 -2.61 -1.67 -2.08
CA ASN A 50 -2.66 -0.21 -2.20
C ASN A 50 -3.75 0.45 -1.34
N ARG A 51 -4.72 -0.31 -0.82
CA ARG A 51 -5.78 0.19 0.07
C ARG A 51 -5.25 0.48 1.47
N VAL A 52 -4.12 -0.13 1.85
CA VAL A 52 -3.45 -0.03 3.16
C VAL A 52 -4.30 -0.56 4.32
N SER A 53 -5.56 -0.18 4.43
CA SER A 53 -6.52 -0.68 5.40
C SER A 53 -7.90 -0.84 4.79
N ILE A 54 -8.67 -1.74 5.39
CA ILE A 54 -10.07 -1.98 5.03
C ILE A 54 -10.94 -1.99 6.27
N LYS A 55 -12.19 -1.62 6.07
CA LYS A 55 -13.27 -1.67 7.04
C LYS A 55 -14.13 -2.90 6.82
N HIS A 56 -15.17 -3.00 7.63
CA HIS A 56 -16.23 -3.99 7.46
C HIS A 56 -16.85 -3.89 6.06
N GLY A 57 -17.20 -5.03 5.46
CA GLY A 57 -17.67 -5.10 4.07
C GLY A 57 -16.57 -4.88 3.03
N LEU A 58 -15.28 -4.99 3.42
CA LEU A 58 -14.10 -4.79 2.58
C LEU A 58 -13.99 -3.38 1.98
N GLU A 59 -14.69 -2.40 2.55
CA GLU A 59 -14.58 -1.01 2.15
C GLU A 59 -13.16 -0.48 2.43
N GLU A 60 -12.68 0.44 1.58
CA GLU A 60 -11.38 1.08 1.78
C GLU A 60 -11.35 1.87 3.09
N GLY A 61 -10.29 1.71 3.85
CA GLY A 61 -10.09 2.36 5.13
C GLY A 61 -9.61 3.82 5.00
N SER A 62 -9.30 4.41 6.15
CA SER A 62 -8.87 5.81 6.24
C SER A 62 -7.37 5.99 6.34
N TYR A 63 -6.60 4.90 6.41
CA TYR A 63 -5.16 4.95 6.56
C TYR A 63 -4.44 5.03 5.21
N ASP A 64 -3.40 5.85 5.17
CA ASP A 64 -2.38 5.83 4.13
C ASP A 64 -1.13 5.08 4.58
N GLN A 65 -0.20 4.87 3.65
CA GLN A 65 1.06 4.20 3.96
C GLN A 65 2.24 5.15 3.94
N CYS A 66 3.07 5.08 4.98
CA CYS A 66 4.38 5.72 4.95
C CYS A 66 5.33 4.95 4.02
N TYR A 67 5.72 5.53 2.89
CA TYR A 67 6.62 4.88 1.93
C TYR A 67 8.06 4.72 2.45
N GLY A 68 8.43 5.37 3.56
CA GLY A 68 9.71 5.17 4.22
C GLY A 68 9.80 3.88 5.04
N CYS A 69 8.80 3.63 5.88
CA CYS A 69 8.81 2.47 6.81
C CYS A 69 7.67 1.48 6.60
N ARG A 70 6.75 1.73 5.67
CA ARG A 70 5.56 0.92 5.37
C ARG A 70 4.53 0.86 6.49
N TRP A 71 4.64 1.74 7.49
CA TRP A 71 3.67 1.86 8.56
C TRP A 71 2.39 2.57 8.08
N PRO A 72 1.20 2.14 8.49
CA PRO A 72 -0.02 2.89 8.23
C PRO A 72 0.02 4.23 8.99
N ILE A 73 -0.45 5.28 8.35
CA ILE A 73 -0.48 6.65 8.86
C ILE A 73 -1.85 7.27 8.67
N THR A 74 -2.26 8.08 9.63
CA THR A 74 -3.50 8.85 9.57
C THR A 74 -3.28 10.22 8.91
N ASP A 75 -4.36 10.94 8.64
CA ASP A 75 -4.26 12.34 8.19
C ASP A 75 -3.64 13.26 9.27
N ASP A 76 -3.82 12.94 10.54
CA ASP A 76 -3.16 13.68 11.63
C ASP A 76 -1.65 13.42 11.67
N ASP A 77 -1.22 12.19 11.40
CA ASP A 77 0.21 11.89 11.24
C ASP A 77 0.87 12.70 10.12
N LYS A 78 0.12 12.97 9.03
CA LYS A 78 0.59 13.79 7.90
C LYS A 78 0.75 15.27 8.25
N LYS A 79 0.06 15.78 9.27
CA LYS A 79 0.22 17.16 9.78
C LYS A 79 1.48 17.36 10.61
N SER A 80 2.15 16.27 11.02
CA SER A 80 3.36 16.33 11.83
C SER A 80 4.51 17.02 11.06
N LYS A 81 5.26 17.88 11.75
CA LYS A 81 6.48 18.52 11.22
C LYS A 81 7.56 17.52 10.76
N ASN A 82 7.48 16.29 11.23
CA ASN A 82 8.41 15.21 10.88
C ASN A 82 7.89 14.33 9.74
N TYR A 83 6.71 14.66 9.18
CA TYR A 83 6.19 13.99 8.00
C TYR A 83 6.72 14.64 6.73
N ILE A 84 7.27 13.82 5.85
CA ILE A 84 7.68 14.25 4.49
C ILE A 84 7.07 13.27 3.51
N LYS A 85 6.15 13.78 2.66
CA LYS A 85 5.41 12.98 1.67
C LYS A 85 6.38 12.08 0.87
N GLY A 86 6.06 10.80 0.80
CA GLY A 86 6.84 9.81 0.05
C GLY A 86 8.19 9.40 0.67
N ILE A 87 8.63 10.04 1.77
CA ILE A 87 9.96 9.84 2.36
C ILE A 87 9.88 9.23 3.75
N CYS A 88 9.22 9.88 4.71
CA CYS A 88 9.14 9.42 6.09
C CYS A 88 7.93 9.96 6.84
N CYS A 89 7.52 9.26 7.89
CA CYS A 89 6.57 9.73 8.90
C CYS A 89 7.31 10.03 10.22
N SER A 90 6.60 10.61 11.20
CA SER A 90 7.12 10.93 12.53
C SER A 90 7.83 9.74 13.20
N ARG A 91 7.30 8.52 13.02
CA ARG A 91 7.87 7.29 13.58
C ARG A 91 9.25 6.94 13.02
N CYS A 92 9.46 7.09 11.70
CA CYS A 92 10.73 6.70 11.07
C CYS A 92 11.67 7.87 10.79
N PHE A 93 11.27 9.09 11.07
CA PHE A 93 12.03 10.31 10.76
C PHE A 93 13.47 10.28 11.27
N ASN A 94 13.68 9.81 12.51
CA ASN A 94 15.00 9.72 13.12
C ASN A 94 15.78 8.45 12.74
N ASN A 95 15.08 7.40 12.26
CA ASN A 95 15.68 6.08 12.05
C ASN A 95 15.94 5.76 10.56
N ILE A 96 15.50 6.63 9.66
CA ILE A 96 15.73 6.44 8.23
C ILE A 96 17.13 6.92 7.82
N SER A 97 17.90 6.09 7.12
CA SER A 97 19.24 6.46 6.67
C SER A 97 19.23 7.57 5.62
N LYS A 98 20.34 8.31 5.52
CA LYS A 98 20.49 9.39 4.53
C LYS A 98 20.30 8.89 3.09
N GLU A 99 20.88 7.75 2.76
CA GLU A 99 20.77 7.13 1.42
C GLU A 99 19.32 6.76 1.10
N LYS A 100 18.56 6.24 2.09
CA LYS A 100 17.16 5.93 1.91
C LYS A 100 16.31 7.19 1.75
N LYS A 101 16.60 8.26 2.50
CA LYS A 101 15.96 9.57 2.32
C LYS A 101 16.16 10.10 0.91
N THR A 102 17.41 10.10 0.41
CA THR A 102 17.75 10.59 -0.93
C THR A 102 17.04 9.79 -2.03
N ARG A 103 17.09 8.45 -1.97
CA ARG A 103 16.38 7.60 -2.95
C ARG A 103 14.86 7.79 -2.92
N SER A 104 14.28 7.95 -1.73
CA SER A 104 12.85 8.19 -1.58
C SER A 104 12.44 9.56 -2.09
N ALA A 105 13.26 10.58 -1.86
CA ALA A 105 13.05 11.94 -2.38
C ALA A 105 13.10 11.97 -3.91
N GLU A 106 14.07 11.30 -4.52
CA GLU A 106 14.17 11.23 -5.97
C GLU A 106 12.97 10.49 -6.58
N ARG A 107 12.56 9.36 -5.99
CA ARG A 107 11.35 8.66 -6.41
C ARG A 107 10.10 9.56 -6.30
N GLN A 108 9.92 10.27 -5.19
CA GLN A 108 8.77 11.17 -5.02
C GLN A 108 8.79 12.29 -6.05
N LYS A 109 9.94 12.87 -6.34
CA LYS A 109 10.11 13.86 -7.40
C LYS A 109 9.68 13.32 -8.77
N GLN A 110 10.03 12.07 -9.10
CA GLN A 110 9.60 11.46 -10.36
C GLN A 110 8.08 11.23 -10.39
N ILE A 111 7.47 10.84 -9.27
CA ILE A 111 6.01 10.71 -9.14
C ILE A 111 5.34 12.07 -9.37
N ASP A 112 5.79 13.11 -8.69
CA ASP A 112 5.22 14.47 -8.82
C ASP A 112 5.37 15.02 -10.24
N LEU A 113 6.49 14.73 -10.92
CA LEU A 113 6.69 15.10 -12.31
C LEU A 113 5.77 14.32 -13.27
N ALA A 114 5.51 13.05 -13.00
CA ALA A 114 4.59 12.24 -13.78
C ALA A 114 3.15 12.75 -13.61
N GLU A 115 2.73 13.04 -12.38
CA GLU A 115 1.42 13.62 -12.07
C GLU A 115 1.22 14.95 -12.81
N LYS A 116 2.20 15.86 -12.76
CA LYS A 116 2.16 17.14 -13.50
C LYS A 116 2.04 16.97 -15.02
N ARG A 117 2.52 15.85 -15.56
CA ARG A 117 2.41 15.51 -16.99
C ARG A 117 1.15 14.71 -17.33
N GLY A 118 0.24 14.50 -16.35
CA GLY A 118 -0.95 13.67 -16.52
C GLY A 118 -0.65 12.19 -16.76
N ARG A 119 0.53 11.69 -16.34
CA ARG A 119 0.96 10.30 -16.53
C ARG A 119 1.01 9.59 -15.17
N LYS A 120 0.63 8.32 -15.13
CA LYS A 120 0.87 7.46 -13.95
C LYS A 120 2.33 7.04 -13.92
N HIS A 121 3.03 7.26 -12.78
CA HIS A 121 4.43 6.87 -12.62
C HIS A 121 4.60 5.38 -12.31
N ILE A 122 3.64 4.79 -11.59
CA ILE A 122 3.68 3.39 -11.14
C ILE A 122 2.38 2.71 -11.56
N ALA A 123 2.45 1.42 -11.89
CA ALA A 123 1.35 0.58 -12.33
C ALA A 123 0.73 0.98 -13.69
N ILE A 124 1.57 1.21 -14.68
CA ILE A 124 1.13 1.08 -16.07
C ILE A 124 0.96 -0.42 -16.31
N ASN A 125 -0.25 -0.85 -16.67
CA ASN A 125 -0.47 -2.19 -17.18
C ASN A 125 0.50 -2.41 -18.35
N ILE A 126 1.14 -3.58 -18.44
CA ILE A 126 2.16 -3.87 -19.47
C ILE A 126 1.59 -3.66 -20.88
N GLU A 127 0.29 -3.88 -21.08
CA GLU A 127 -0.42 -3.60 -22.33
C GLU A 127 -0.55 -2.10 -22.61
N GLU A 128 -0.88 -1.27 -21.62
CA GLU A 128 -0.89 0.19 -21.77
C GLU A 128 0.50 0.75 -22.08
N ALA A 129 1.55 0.19 -21.45
CA ALA A 129 2.93 0.58 -21.71
C ALA A 129 3.37 0.24 -23.14
N ARG A 130 2.96 -0.91 -23.68
CA ARG A 130 3.24 -1.32 -25.06
C ARG A 130 2.52 -0.43 -26.07
N ASN A 131 1.25 -0.10 -25.82
CA ASN A 131 0.46 0.77 -26.69
C ASN A 131 1.00 2.20 -26.73
N ASN A 132 1.34 2.77 -25.56
CA ASN A 132 1.94 4.10 -25.48
C ASN A 132 3.30 4.19 -26.22
N SER A 133 4.13 3.13 -26.12
CA SER A 133 5.42 3.10 -26.82
C SER A 133 5.28 3.00 -28.35
N SER A 134 4.24 2.34 -28.84
CA SER A 134 3.92 2.25 -30.27
C SER A 134 3.37 3.56 -30.83
N GLU A 135 2.55 4.28 -30.07
CA GLU A 135 2.02 5.60 -30.46
C GLU A 135 3.12 6.67 -30.48
N GLU A 136 4.05 6.67 -29.53
CA GLU A 136 5.21 7.59 -29.53
C GLU A 136 6.14 7.34 -30.74
N LYS A 137 6.37 6.07 -31.09
CA LYS A 137 7.14 5.72 -32.29
C LYS A 137 6.46 6.20 -33.58
N ASN A 138 5.14 6.02 -33.67
CA ASN A 138 4.36 6.46 -34.84
C ASN A 138 4.31 8.01 -34.96
N ARG A 139 4.23 8.73 -33.81
CA ARG A 139 4.34 10.21 -33.84
C ARG A 139 5.72 10.69 -34.27
N SER A 140 6.78 10.04 -33.82
CA SER A 140 8.16 10.38 -34.21
C SER A 140 8.43 10.14 -35.69
N LEU A 141 7.82 9.09 -36.28
CA LEU A 141 7.93 8.78 -37.69
C LEU A 141 7.15 9.77 -38.57
N LYS A 142 5.97 10.21 -38.15
CA LYS A 142 5.17 11.21 -38.88
C LYS A 142 5.86 12.58 -38.91
N ASN A 143 6.52 12.99 -37.83
CA ASN A 143 7.26 14.26 -37.77
C ASN A 143 8.55 14.26 -38.62
N LYS A 144 9.13 13.09 -38.94
CA LYS A 144 10.30 12.98 -39.78
C LYS A 144 9.96 13.00 -41.31
N ASN A 145 8.71 12.69 -41.63
CA ASN A 145 8.25 12.67 -43.04
C ASN A 145 7.56 13.98 -43.48
N SER A 146 7.56 15.00 -42.63
CA SER A 146 6.96 16.33 -42.90
C SER A 146 8.00 17.45 -43.06
N CYS A 147 9.25 17.11 -43.41
CA CYS A 147 10.28 18.06 -43.84
C CYS A 147 10.70 17.76 -45.27
#